data_f451557c51e07319d72bdf9b0762136f
#
_entry.id   f451557c51e07319d72bdf9b0762136f
#
_cell.length_a   1.000
_cell.length_b   1.000
_cell.length_c   1.000
_cell.angle_alpha   90.00
_cell.angle_beta   90.00
_cell.angle_gamma   90.00
#
_symmetry.space_group_name_H-M   'P 1'
#
loop_
_entity.id
_entity.type
_entity.pdbx_description
1 polymer ?
#
loop_
_entity_poly.entity_id
_entity_poly.type
_entity_poly.pdbx_seq_one_letter_code
_entity_poly.pdbx_strand_id
1 'polypeptide(L)'
;MSSIKIVLRQKPAADGTLPLCLRITKDRKSSFVSLGYYLKESEWDKGSQRVKKSHPNSVRLNNFLIKKLSEANDSALEVETKKTHVSAKAVRNKIKPNTAATFFPQAQNFLDNLKDAGKYNQYTSDKPRIQHFKEFLKGEDVAFSDLTVGLLERFVVYLKSSYKPKRGKAKISERTIANHLVTIRSVFAHARKGGVVTKAQSPFGEGGIKIKFPDTNKVGLSIEDVTRLENADLPDPKHHHARNLWLFSFYFAGMRVSDVMRLRWSDFQNYRLHYSMGKNNKGGSLKIPDKAVNILKYYEQFKKNTNDSCFSRIARS
;
A
#
# COMPACT_ATOMS: atom_id res chain seq x y z
N MET A 1 -14.91 4.90 -29.59
CA MET A 1 -13.60 4.29 -29.79
C MET A 1 -12.51 5.34 -29.87
N SER A 2 -11.33 5.05 -29.36
CA SER A 2 -10.16 5.92 -29.52
C SER A 2 -9.56 5.77 -30.92
N SER A 3 -9.08 6.86 -31.50
CA SER A 3 -8.32 6.85 -32.76
C SER A 3 -6.84 6.97 -32.45
N ILE A 4 -6.03 6.06 -32.98
CA ILE A 4 -4.57 6.08 -32.80
C ILE A 4 -3.91 6.27 -34.16
N LYS A 5 -3.04 7.30 -34.25
CA LYS A 5 -2.31 7.65 -35.48
C LYS A 5 -0.84 7.92 -35.16
N ILE A 6 0.04 7.62 -36.12
CA ILE A 6 1.45 8.01 -36.04
C ILE A 6 1.59 9.42 -36.60
N VAL A 7 2.28 10.29 -35.85
CA VAL A 7 2.45 11.69 -36.24
C VAL A 7 3.84 12.21 -35.86
N LEU A 8 4.36 13.14 -36.66
CA LEU A 8 5.44 14.01 -36.18
C LEU A 8 4.80 15.15 -35.32
N ARG A 9 5.21 15.24 -34.09
CA ARG A 9 4.67 16.26 -33.18
C ARG A 9 5.40 17.57 -33.41
N GLN A 10 4.65 18.63 -33.66
CA GLN A 10 5.14 19.99 -33.90
C GLN A 10 5.70 20.64 -32.61
N LYS A 11 6.79 20.04 -32.10
CA LYS A 11 7.55 20.51 -30.94
C LYS A 11 9.03 20.12 -31.18
N PRO A 12 9.78 20.94 -31.95
CA PRO A 12 11.12 20.60 -32.39
C PRO A 12 12.10 20.42 -31.21
N ALA A 13 13.05 19.52 -31.41
CA ALA A 13 14.24 19.42 -30.57
C ALA A 13 15.25 20.54 -30.91
N ALA A 14 16.33 20.64 -30.15
CA ALA A 14 17.36 21.69 -30.33
C ALA A 14 18.02 21.65 -31.72
N ASP A 15 18.05 20.50 -32.38
CA ASP A 15 18.59 20.26 -33.73
C ASP A 15 17.57 20.46 -34.86
N GLY A 16 16.38 20.95 -34.54
CA GLY A 16 15.29 21.20 -35.51
C GLY A 16 14.53 19.96 -35.96
N THR A 17 14.87 18.77 -35.45
CA THR A 17 14.12 17.54 -35.74
C THR A 17 12.83 17.45 -34.92
N LEU A 18 11.83 16.74 -35.44
CA LEU A 18 10.51 16.56 -34.80
C LEU A 18 10.39 15.15 -34.23
N PRO A 19 9.86 15.01 -32.98
CA PRO A 19 9.66 13.68 -32.36
C PRO A 19 8.53 12.91 -33.05
N LEU A 20 8.80 11.63 -33.32
CA LEU A 20 7.83 10.70 -33.85
C LEU A 20 6.99 10.11 -32.70
N CYS A 21 5.67 10.29 -32.79
CA CYS A 21 4.76 9.97 -31.70
C CYS A 21 3.54 9.18 -32.17
N LEU A 22 2.98 8.35 -31.28
CA LEU A 22 1.59 7.90 -31.39
C LEU A 22 0.69 8.99 -30.80
N ARG A 23 -0.27 9.51 -31.58
CA ARG A 23 -1.34 10.38 -31.14
C ARG A 23 -2.59 9.55 -30.87
N ILE A 24 -3.06 9.56 -29.66
CA ILE A 24 -4.27 8.90 -29.20
C ILE A 24 -5.32 9.96 -29.00
N THR A 25 -6.41 9.90 -29.78
CA THR A 25 -7.51 10.86 -29.70
C THR A 25 -8.77 10.15 -29.25
N LYS A 26 -9.42 10.69 -28.20
CA LYS A 26 -10.73 10.25 -27.70
C LYS A 26 -11.48 11.43 -27.13
N ASP A 27 -12.77 11.55 -27.44
CA ASP A 27 -13.66 12.60 -26.94
C ASP A 27 -13.05 14.01 -27.17
N ARG A 28 -12.52 14.24 -28.38
CA ARG A 28 -11.82 15.47 -28.79
C ARG A 28 -10.57 15.84 -27.99
N LYS A 29 -10.12 14.97 -27.07
CA LYS A 29 -8.86 15.16 -26.33
C LYS A 29 -7.78 14.26 -26.88
N SER A 30 -6.57 14.82 -27.09
CA SER A 30 -5.42 14.08 -27.61
C SER A 30 -4.35 13.89 -26.56
N SER A 31 -3.74 12.70 -26.56
CA SER A 31 -2.55 12.34 -25.77
C SER A 31 -1.47 11.80 -26.71
N PHE A 32 -0.20 11.99 -26.34
CA PHE A 32 0.93 11.61 -27.19
C PHE A 32 1.85 10.64 -26.46
N VAL A 33 2.35 9.63 -27.18
CA VAL A 33 3.39 8.69 -26.74
C VAL A 33 4.58 8.84 -27.67
N SER A 34 5.73 9.28 -27.17
CA SER A 34 6.96 9.36 -27.97
C SER A 34 7.48 7.94 -28.26
N LEU A 35 7.89 7.72 -29.51
CA LEU A 35 8.51 6.47 -29.99
C LEU A 35 10.03 6.46 -29.87
N GLY A 36 10.63 7.57 -29.41
CA GLY A 36 12.09 7.69 -29.22
C GLY A 36 12.88 8.01 -30.50
N TYR A 37 12.21 8.26 -31.63
CA TYR A 37 12.83 8.66 -32.88
C TYR A 37 12.47 10.09 -33.24
N TYR A 38 13.40 10.77 -33.90
CA TYR A 38 13.27 12.14 -34.40
C TYR A 38 13.56 12.16 -35.88
N LEU A 39 12.78 12.90 -36.64
CA LEU A 39 12.89 13.00 -38.08
C LEU A 39 12.79 14.46 -38.53
N LYS A 40 13.38 14.81 -39.65
CA LYS A 40 13.11 16.05 -40.36
C LYS A 40 11.71 15.99 -40.99
N GLU A 41 11.01 17.10 -41.07
CA GLU A 41 9.68 17.12 -41.67
C GLU A 41 9.69 16.66 -43.16
N SER A 42 10.78 16.92 -43.87
CA SER A 42 11.00 16.45 -45.25
C SER A 42 11.04 14.93 -45.41
N GLU A 43 11.43 14.20 -44.39
CA GLU A 43 11.56 12.73 -44.36
C GLU A 43 10.25 12.00 -43.98
N TRP A 44 9.21 12.74 -43.67
CA TRP A 44 7.91 12.22 -43.23
C TRP A 44 6.83 12.41 -44.29
N ASP A 45 6.04 11.39 -44.56
CA ASP A 45 4.81 11.46 -45.32
C ASP A 45 3.59 11.49 -44.40
N LYS A 46 2.92 12.64 -44.32
CA LYS A 46 1.74 12.83 -43.47
C LYS A 46 0.52 12.05 -43.97
N GLY A 47 0.42 11.78 -45.25
CA GLY A 47 -0.71 11.07 -45.87
C GLY A 47 -0.67 9.58 -45.53
N SER A 48 0.44 8.94 -45.83
CA SER A 48 0.65 7.49 -45.58
C SER A 48 1.04 7.20 -44.14
N GLN A 49 1.37 8.22 -43.33
CA GLN A 49 1.92 8.08 -41.94
C GLN A 49 3.17 7.19 -41.91
N ARG A 50 4.09 7.41 -42.86
CA ARG A 50 5.31 6.63 -43.06
C ARG A 50 6.53 7.50 -43.24
N VAL A 51 7.69 6.91 -42.94
CA VAL A 51 9.00 7.48 -43.26
C VAL A 51 9.24 7.31 -44.73
N LYS A 52 9.60 8.41 -45.44
CA LYS A 52 9.88 8.39 -46.88
C LYS A 52 11.11 7.55 -47.22
N LYS A 53 11.15 7.02 -48.43
CA LYS A 53 12.27 6.17 -48.93
C LYS A 53 13.62 6.92 -48.93
N SER A 54 13.63 8.23 -48.94
CA SER A 54 14.83 9.08 -48.82
C SER A 54 15.57 8.95 -47.50
N HIS A 55 14.92 8.44 -46.46
CA HIS A 55 15.57 8.20 -45.16
C HIS A 55 16.33 6.84 -45.20
N PRO A 56 17.62 6.77 -44.78
CA PRO A 56 18.44 5.56 -44.88
C PRO A 56 17.85 4.30 -44.22
N ASN A 57 17.14 4.51 -43.10
CA ASN A 57 16.51 3.43 -42.32
C ASN A 57 14.98 3.34 -42.52
N SER A 58 14.45 3.81 -43.66
CA SER A 58 13.01 3.91 -43.91
C SER A 58 12.27 2.58 -43.73
N VAL A 59 12.79 1.48 -44.28
CA VAL A 59 12.17 0.15 -44.21
C VAL A 59 12.08 -0.32 -42.74
N ARG A 60 13.20 -0.27 -42.03
CA ARG A 60 13.27 -0.69 -40.61
C ARG A 60 12.37 0.13 -39.72
N LEU A 61 12.38 1.43 -39.91
CA LEU A 61 11.52 2.34 -39.16
C LEU A 61 10.03 2.10 -39.45
N ASN A 62 9.67 1.94 -40.73
CA ASN A 62 8.28 1.66 -41.08
C ASN A 62 7.76 0.35 -40.51
N ASN A 63 8.57 -0.72 -40.51
CA ASN A 63 8.22 -1.97 -39.85
C ASN A 63 8.05 -1.83 -38.35
N PHE A 64 8.93 -1.08 -37.71
CA PHE A 64 8.80 -0.73 -36.27
C PHE A 64 7.50 0.06 -36.00
N LEU A 65 7.15 1.03 -36.84
CA LEU A 65 5.94 1.86 -36.70
C LEU A 65 4.67 1.01 -36.84
N ILE A 66 4.62 0.09 -37.81
CA ILE A 66 3.48 -0.81 -37.99
C ILE A 66 3.30 -1.68 -36.76
N LYS A 67 4.37 -2.28 -36.25
CA LYS A 67 4.33 -3.09 -35.01
C LYS A 67 3.83 -2.26 -33.82
N LYS A 68 4.35 -1.06 -33.63
CA LYS A 68 3.96 -0.18 -32.50
C LYS A 68 2.51 0.31 -32.61
N LEU A 69 2.03 0.53 -33.83
CA LEU A 69 0.63 0.90 -34.05
C LEU A 69 -0.33 -0.26 -33.72
N SER A 70 0.02 -1.51 -34.12
CA SER A 70 -0.75 -2.69 -33.80
C SER A 70 -0.81 -2.90 -32.28
N GLU A 71 0.34 -2.94 -31.58
CA GLU A 71 0.42 -3.06 -30.12
C GLU A 71 -0.42 -2.00 -29.40
N ALA A 72 -0.44 -0.78 -29.92
CA ALA A 72 -1.21 0.33 -29.36
C ALA A 72 -2.72 0.15 -29.55
N ASN A 73 -3.15 -0.32 -30.73
CA ASN A 73 -4.55 -0.62 -31.00
C ASN A 73 -5.07 -1.77 -30.13
N ASP A 74 -4.30 -2.86 -29.99
CA ASP A 74 -4.64 -3.99 -29.11
C ASP A 74 -4.80 -3.54 -27.65
N SER A 75 -3.87 -2.71 -27.18
CA SER A 75 -3.93 -2.13 -25.83
C SER A 75 -5.14 -1.21 -25.64
N ALA A 76 -5.51 -0.45 -26.65
CA ALA A 76 -6.68 0.42 -26.62
C ALA A 76 -7.99 -0.40 -26.57
N LEU A 77 -8.07 -1.44 -27.42
CA LEU A 77 -9.22 -2.34 -27.47
C LEU A 77 -9.41 -3.04 -26.12
N GLU A 78 -8.34 -3.57 -25.51
CA GLU A 78 -8.39 -4.20 -24.20
C GLU A 78 -8.93 -3.26 -23.10
N VAL A 79 -8.55 -1.99 -23.13
CA VAL A 79 -9.02 -1.01 -22.13
C VAL A 79 -10.47 -0.63 -22.39
N GLU A 80 -10.86 -0.46 -23.63
CA GLU A 80 -12.22 -0.06 -24.02
C GLU A 80 -13.26 -1.15 -23.84
N THR A 81 -12.87 -2.42 -23.96
CA THR A 81 -13.76 -3.57 -23.67
C THR A 81 -13.98 -3.80 -22.18
N LYS A 82 -13.02 -3.41 -21.33
CA LYS A 82 -13.09 -3.62 -19.87
C LYS A 82 -13.73 -2.49 -19.08
N LYS A 83 -13.92 -1.28 -19.69
CA LYS A 83 -14.43 -0.09 -18.99
C LYS A 83 -15.34 0.74 -19.87
N THR A 84 -16.48 1.15 -19.34
CA THR A 84 -17.48 2.01 -20.01
C THR A 84 -17.02 3.46 -20.24
N HIS A 85 -16.11 3.98 -19.40
CA HIS A 85 -15.57 5.35 -19.53
C HIS A 85 -14.04 5.33 -19.49
N VAL A 86 -13.43 5.55 -20.65
CA VAL A 86 -11.97 5.55 -20.82
C VAL A 86 -11.51 6.86 -21.45
N SER A 87 -10.59 7.59 -20.81
CA SER A 87 -9.99 8.82 -21.38
C SER A 87 -8.78 8.49 -22.27
N ALA A 88 -8.44 9.40 -23.21
CA ALA A 88 -7.21 9.30 -24.02
C ALA A 88 -5.93 9.14 -23.17
N LYS A 89 -5.90 9.74 -21.95
CA LYS A 89 -4.79 9.60 -21.00
C LYS A 89 -4.71 8.19 -20.42
N ALA A 90 -5.85 7.52 -20.17
CA ALA A 90 -5.89 6.15 -19.67
C ALA A 90 -5.36 5.15 -20.72
N VAL A 91 -5.76 5.33 -21.99
CA VAL A 91 -5.23 4.55 -23.13
C VAL A 91 -3.72 4.77 -23.29
N ARG A 92 -3.27 6.03 -23.23
CA ARG A 92 -1.84 6.37 -23.27
C ARG A 92 -1.04 5.67 -22.19
N ASN A 93 -1.52 5.68 -20.96
CA ASN A 93 -0.83 5.05 -19.82
C ASN A 93 -0.78 3.52 -19.93
N LYS A 94 -1.70 2.88 -20.65
CA LYS A 94 -1.65 1.46 -20.95
C LYS A 94 -0.62 1.15 -22.05
N ILE A 95 -0.56 1.97 -23.10
CA ILE A 95 0.37 1.81 -24.24
C ILE A 95 1.81 2.06 -23.80
N LYS A 96 2.04 3.11 -23.04
CA LYS A 96 3.34 3.46 -22.45
C LYS A 96 3.14 3.78 -20.99
N PRO A 97 3.23 2.82 -20.09
CA PRO A 97 3.33 3.09 -18.67
C PRO A 97 4.45 4.10 -18.43
N ASN A 98 4.25 4.99 -17.47
CA ASN A 98 5.25 6.01 -17.16
C ASN A 98 6.51 5.33 -16.61
N THR A 99 7.43 4.93 -17.48
CA THR A 99 8.70 4.26 -17.12
C THR A 99 9.63 5.15 -16.31
N ALA A 100 9.38 6.47 -16.33
CA ALA A 100 10.07 7.45 -15.49
C ALA A 100 9.40 7.63 -14.11
N ALA A 101 8.35 6.88 -13.81
CA ALA A 101 7.75 6.94 -12.48
C ALA A 101 8.69 6.28 -11.46
N THR A 102 9.06 7.07 -10.47
CA THR A 102 9.96 6.64 -9.40
C THR A 102 9.19 6.26 -8.15
N PHE A 103 9.84 5.48 -7.28
CA PHE A 103 9.19 4.82 -6.15
C PHE A 103 8.78 5.82 -5.04
N PHE A 104 9.64 6.74 -4.64
CA PHE A 104 9.36 7.56 -3.45
C PHE A 104 8.23 8.58 -3.61
N PRO A 105 8.01 9.23 -4.76
CA PRO A 105 6.80 10.04 -4.98
C PRO A 105 5.52 9.21 -4.86
N GLN A 106 5.51 7.96 -5.36
CA GLN A 106 4.36 7.06 -5.22
C GLN A 106 4.21 6.54 -3.79
N ALA A 107 5.30 6.31 -3.08
CA ALA A 107 5.30 5.95 -1.67
C ALA A 107 4.74 7.10 -0.81
N GLN A 108 5.08 8.36 -1.12
CA GLN A 108 4.50 9.51 -0.44
C GLN A 108 2.99 9.60 -0.69
N ASN A 109 2.55 9.50 -1.95
CA ASN A 109 1.12 9.48 -2.28
C ASN A 109 0.36 8.34 -1.56
N PHE A 110 0.99 7.17 -1.43
CA PHE A 110 0.43 6.05 -0.67
C PHE A 110 0.27 6.39 0.81
N LEU A 111 1.28 7.02 1.43
CA LEU A 111 1.24 7.46 2.83
C LEU A 111 0.18 8.55 3.06
N ASP A 112 0.07 9.52 2.15
CA ASP A 112 -0.91 10.60 2.23
C ASP A 112 -2.33 10.03 2.16
N ASN A 113 -2.59 9.10 1.24
CA ASN A 113 -3.88 8.41 1.15
C ASN A 113 -4.23 7.59 2.41
N LEU A 114 -3.23 7.00 3.09
CA LEU A 114 -3.47 6.33 4.36
C LEU A 114 -3.87 7.30 5.46
N LYS A 115 -3.23 8.47 5.51
CA LYS A 115 -3.53 9.54 6.47
C LYS A 115 -4.92 10.10 6.24
N ASP A 116 -5.25 10.45 5.00
CA ASP A 116 -6.55 11.02 4.62
C ASP A 116 -7.70 10.03 4.83
N ALA A 117 -7.44 8.74 4.66
CA ALA A 117 -8.40 7.66 4.97
C ALA A 117 -8.50 7.34 6.48
N GLY A 118 -7.84 8.08 7.38
CA GLY A 118 -7.84 7.83 8.83
C GLY A 118 -7.11 6.53 9.25
N LYS A 119 -6.32 5.91 8.38
CA LYS A 119 -5.59 4.66 8.64
C LYS A 119 -4.26 4.93 9.36
N TYR A 120 -4.29 5.67 10.44
CA TYR A 120 -3.10 6.16 11.16
C TYR A 120 -2.18 5.04 11.64
N ASN A 121 -2.70 3.91 12.10
CA ASN A 121 -1.88 2.76 12.54
C ASN A 121 -1.04 2.18 11.39
N GLN A 122 -1.59 2.11 10.19
CA GLN A 122 -0.86 1.66 9.01
C GLN A 122 0.14 2.73 8.56
N TYR A 123 -0.27 3.99 8.51
CA TYR A 123 0.62 5.12 8.20
C TYR A 123 1.86 5.14 9.09
N THR A 124 1.68 5.09 10.42
CA THR A 124 2.79 5.13 11.41
C THR A 124 3.69 3.91 11.33
N SER A 125 3.16 2.76 10.87
CA SER A 125 3.93 1.54 10.65
C SER A 125 4.69 1.53 9.33
N ASP A 126 4.10 2.03 8.24
CA ASP A 126 4.68 1.95 6.90
C ASP A 126 5.67 3.09 6.61
N LYS A 127 5.45 4.29 7.18
CA LYS A 127 6.35 5.43 7.01
C LYS A 127 7.82 5.12 7.36
N PRO A 128 8.16 4.57 8.53
CA PRO A 128 9.55 4.24 8.85
C PRO A 128 10.12 3.13 7.97
N ARG A 129 9.30 2.18 7.50
CA ARG A 129 9.76 1.12 6.60
C ARG A 129 10.17 1.68 5.23
N ILE A 130 9.41 2.64 4.70
CA ILE A 130 9.76 3.37 3.47
C ILE A 130 11.04 4.19 3.70
N GLN A 131 11.19 4.82 4.87
CA GLN A 131 12.39 5.57 5.22
C GLN A 131 13.63 4.67 5.27
N HIS A 132 13.55 3.47 5.83
CA HIS A 132 14.67 2.50 5.83
C HIS A 132 15.05 2.06 4.41
N PHE A 133 14.08 1.95 3.50
CA PHE A 133 14.37 1.66 2.10
C PHE A 133 15.08 2.84 1.42
N LYS A 134 14.70 4.08 1.76
CA LYS A 134 15.37 5.30 1.29
C LYS A 134 16.81 5.38 1.80
N GLU A 135 17.04 5.04 3.07
CA GLU A 135 18.38 4.98 3.67
C GLU A 135 19.27 3.93 2.99
N PHE A 136 18.73 2.76 2.68
CA PHE A 136 19.43 1.72 1.91
C PHE A 136 19.88 2.23 0.53
N LEU A 137 19.04 3.02 -0.13
CA LEU A 137 19.35 3.67 -1.42
C LEU A 137 20.14 4.97 -1.26
N LYS A 138 20.68 5.26 -0.07
CA LYS A 138 21.47 6.48 0.24
C LYS A 138 20.75 7.79 -0.11
N GLY A 139 19.41 7.78 -0.05
CA GLY A 139 18.58 8.94 -0.35
C GLY A 139 18.18 9.07 -1.82
N GLU A 140 18.77 8.31 -2.72
CA GLU A 140 18.42 8.30 -4.15
C GLU A 140 17.04 7.66 -4.39
N ASP A 141 16.36 8.12 -5.42
CA ASP A 141 15.11 7.52 -5.85
C ASP A 141 15.36 6.38 -6.84
N VAL A 142 14.43 5.45 -6.97
CA VAL A 142 14.52 4.29 -7.84
C VAL A 142 13.33 4.22 -8.78
N ALA A 143 13.59 4.03 -10.07
CA ALA A 143 12.52 3.78 -11.02
C ALA A 143 11.85 2.42 -10.74
N PHE A 144 10.55 2.32 -10.98
CA PHE A 144 9.85 1.03 -10.79
C PHE A 144 10.38 -0.08 -11.69
N SER A 145 10.98 0.25 -12.85
CA SER A 145 11.67 -0.69 -13.73
C SER A 145 12.90 -1.33 -13.07
N ASP A 146 13.57 -0.58 -12.19
CA ASP A 146 14.82 -0.96 -11.54
C ASP A 146 14.59 -1.61 -10.17
N LEU A 147 13.32 -1.63 -9.73
CA LEU A 147 12.89 -2.29 -8.51
C LEU A 147 12.80 -3.81 -8.75
N THR A 148 13.95 -4.42 -8.95
CA THR A 148 14.10 -5.85 -9.29
C THR A 148 14.11 -6.75 -8.06
N VAL A 149 13.94 -8.06 -8.26
CA VAL A 149 14.13 -9.07 -7.20
C VAL A 149 15.50 -8.94 -6.55
N GLY A 150 16.56 -8.84 -7.35
CA GLY A 150 17.93 -8.70 -6.83
C GLY A 150 18.16 -7.43 -6.01
N LEU A 151 17.48 -6.30 -6.33
CA LEU A 151 17.54 -5.10 -5.50
C LEU A 151 16.88 -5.35 -4.13
N LEU A 152 15.73 -6.01 -4.12
CA LEU A 152 15.01 -6.32 -2.87
C LEU A 152 15.76 -7.35 -2.02
N GLU A 153 16.43 -8.32 -2.63
CA GLU A 153 17.30 -9.25 -1.91
C GLU A 153 18.49 -8.54 -1.25
N ARG A 154 19.14 -7.61 -1.96
CA ARG A 154 20.19 -6.74 -1.35
C ARG A 154 19.64 -5.89 -0.21
N PHE A 155 18.43 -5.39 -0.32
CA PHE A 155 17.78 -4.68 0.78
C PHE A 155 17.54 -5.59 1.99
N VAL A 156 17.11 -6.85 1.79
CA VAL A 156 16.97 -7.83 2.86
C VAL A 156 18.32 -8.10 3.53
N VAL A 157 19.40 -8.28 2.76
CA VAL A 157 20.75 -8.45 3.31
C VAL A 157 21.17 -7.22 4.12
N TYR A 158 20.96 -6.01 3.60
CA TYR A 158 21.20 -4.76 4.33
C TYR A 158 20.47 -4.71 5.67
N LEU A 159 19.19 -5.06 5.70
CA LEU A 159 18.40 -5.09 6.93
C LEU A 159 18.93 -6.10 7.96
N LYS A 160 19.48 -7.24 7.49
CA LYS A 160 20.04 -8.30 8.36
C LYS A 160 21.42 -7.96 8.91
N SER A 161 22.26 -7.29 8.13
CA SER A 161 23.68 -7.09 8.43
C SER A 161 24.03 -5.68 8.90
N SER A 162 23.55 -4.68 8.18
CA SER A 162 24.04 -3.29 8.31
C SER A 162 23.08 -2.36 9.04
N TYR A 163 21.79 -2.69 9.03
CA TYR A 163 20.78 -1.88 9.71
C TYR A 163 20.83 -2.07 11.23
N LYS A 164 21.03 -0.97 11.96
CA LYS A 164 21.03 -0.97 13.44
C LYS A 164 19.71 -0.37 13.96
N PRO A 165 18.86 -1.18 14.64
CA PRO A 165 17.61 -0.68 15.24
C PRO A 165 17.91 0.34 16.35
N LYS A 166 17.16 1.45 16.40
CA LYS A 166 17.35 2.54 17.39
C LYS A 166 17.12 2.13 18.86
N ARG A 167 16.58 0.96 19.14
CA ARG A 167 16.20 0.49 20.50
C ARG A 167 17.05 -0.68 21.00
N GLY A 168 18.36 -0.62 20.86
CA GLY A 168 19.29 -1.54 21.53
C GLY A 168 19.22 -3.03 21.13
N LYS A 169 18.37 -3.42 20.17
CA LYS A 169 18.35 -4.79 19.64
C LYS A 169 19.48 -4.96 18.64
N ALA A 170 20.28 -6.01 18.81
CA ALA A 170 21.40 -6.27 17.91
C ALA A 170 20.96 -6.54 16.45
N LYS A 171 19.79 -7.14 16.25
CA LYS A 171 19.27 -7.49 14.91
C LYS A 171 17.74 -7.31 14.85
N ILE A 172 17.21 -7.05 13.66
CA ILE A 172 15.76 -7.04 13.43
C ILE A 172 15.26 -8.46 13.18
N SER A 173 13.99 -8.72 13.56
CA SER A 173 13.37 -10.04 13.36
C SER A 173 13.02 -10.27 11.89
N GLU A 174 13.00 -11.54 11.46
CA GLU A 174 12.54 -11.96 10.12
C GLU A 174 11.11 -11.46 9.82
N ARG A 175 10.23 -11.42 10.82
CA ARG A 175 8.89 -10.84 10.69
C ARG A 175 8.94 -9.35 10.35
N THR A 176 9.88 -8.60 10.94
CA THR A 176 10.06 -7.17 10.64
C THR A 176 10.57 -6.99 9.20
N ILE A 177 11.50 -7.84 8.75
CA ILE A 177 12.00 -7.84 7.37
C ILE A 177 10.85 -8.12 6.39
N ALA A 178 10.05 -9.17 6.64
CA ALA A 178 8.88 -9.48 5.83
C ALA A 178 7.90 -8.28 5.73
N ASN A 179 7.68 -7.56 6.84
CA ASN A 179 6.83 -6.37 6.85
C ASN A 179 7.40 -5.23 5.99
N HIS A 180 8.72 -5.05 5.88
CA HIS A 180 9.33 -4.08 4.95
C HIS A 180 8.99 -4.44 3.50
N LEU A 181 9.12 -5.71 3.12
CA LEU A 181 8.76 -6.17 1.78
C LEU A 181 7.25 -6.02 1.49
N VAL A 182 6.39 -6.29 2.50
CA VAL A 182 4.93 -6.06 2.39
C VAL A 182 4.64 -4.58 2.12
N THR A 183 5.32 -3.66 2.80
CA THR A 183 5.14 -2.22 2.58
C THR A 183 5.54 -1.83 1.15
N ILE A 184 6.70 -2.28 0.65
CA ILE A 184 7.14 -2.00 -0.73
C ILE A 184 6.12 -2.57 -1.74
N ARG A 185 5.64 -3.80 -1.52
CA ARG A 185 4.59 -4.42 -2.35
C ARG A 185 3.29 -3.61 -2.34
N SER A 186 2.93 -3.03 -1.20
CA SER A 186 1.72 -2.20 -1.07
C SER A 186 1.84 -0.90 -1.87
N VAL A 187 2.99 -0.23 -1.82
CA VAL A 187 3.30 0.94 -2.66
C VAL A 187 3.23 0.58 -4.15
N PHE A 188 3.81 -0.57 -4.53
CA PHE A 188 3.75 -1.05 -5.90
C PHE A 188 2.30 -1.32 -6.36
N ALA A 189 1.49 -1.96 -5.51
CA ALA A 189 0.08 -2.21 -5.78
C ALA A 189 -0.73 -0.91 -5.90
N HIS A 190 -0.40 0.11 -5.09
CA HIS A 190 -0.99 1.44 -5.17
C HIS A 190 -0.65 2.12 -6.50
N ALA A 191 0.62 2.15 -6.90
CA ALA A 191 1.08 2.71 -8.17
C ALA A 191 0.42 2.00 -9.38
N ARG A 192 0.22 0.67 -9.29
CA ARG A 192 -0.48 -0.11 -10.31
C ARG A 192 -1.96 0.28 -10.41
N LYS A 193 -2.66 0.46 -9.30
CA LYS A 193 -4.05 0.95 -9.31
C LYS A 193 -4.17 2.33 -9.94
N GLY A 194 -3.17 3.18 -9.72
CA GLY A 194 -3.08 4.51 -10.35
C GLY A 194 -2.67 4.47 -11.85
N GLY A 195 -2.41 3.29 -12.41
CA GLY A 195 -1.98 3.15 -13.81
C GLY A 195 -0.55 3.63 -14.07
N VAL A 196 0.26 3.78 -13.01
CA VAL A 196 1.65 4.24 -13.09
C VAL A 196 2.58 3.12 -13.54
N VAL A 197 2.31 1.89 -13.09
CA VAL A 197 3.08 0.68 -13.41
C VAL A 197 2.16 -0.47 -13.83
N THR A 198 2.74 -1.48 -14.51
CA THR A 198 2.03 -2.68 -14.95
C THR A 198 2.28 -3.87 -14.01
N LYS A 199 1.47 -4.92 -14.12
CA LYS A 199 1.69 -6.17 -13.37
C LYS A 199 3.02 -6.83 -13.74
N ALA A 200 3.43 -6.78 -15.01
CA ALA A 200 4.66 -7.38 -15.51
C ALA A 200 5.94 -6.76 -14.90
N GLN A 201 5.87 -5.51 -14.42
CA GLN A 201 7.00 -4.84 -13.77
C GLN A 201 7.12 -5.20 -12.28
N SER A 202 6.21 -6.02 -11.74
CA SER A 202 6.20 -6.33 -10.30
C SER A 202 7.29 -7.34 -9.94
N PRO A 203 8.19 -7.03 -9.00
CA PRO A 203 9.14 -8.00 -8.47
C PRO A 203 8.49 -9.00 -7.50
N PHE A 204 7.17 -8.89 -7.30
CA PHE A 204 6.38 -9.75 -6.43
C PHE A 204 5.40 -10.59 -7.26
N GLY A 205 5.43 -11.88 -7.16
CA GLY A 205 4.55 -12.78 -7.91
C GLY A 205 5.26 -14.08 -8.29
N GLU A 206 4.79 -14.70 -9.35
CA GLU A 206 5.40 -15.91 -9.89
C GLU A 206 6.83 -15.60 -10.39
N GLY A 207 7.81 -16.38 -9.95
CA GLY A 207 9.24 -16.10 -10.19
C GLY A 207 9.83 -14.92 -9.41
N GLY A 208 9.02 -14.16 -8.65
CA GLY A 208 9.46 -13.01 -7.88
C GLY A 208 9.86 -13.32 -6.43
N ILE A 209 10.18 -12.26 -5.66
CA ILE A 209 10.55 -12.41 -4.26
C ILE A 209 9.37 -12.94 -3.44
N LYS A 210 9.59 -14.02 -2.68
CA LYS A 210 8.60 -14.64 -1.81
C LYS A 210 8.66 -14.00 -0.42
N ILE A 211 7.54 -13.45 0.03
CA ILE A 211 7.43 -12.90 1.40
C ILE A 211 6.92 -14.03 2.30
N LYS A 212 7.80 -14.58 3.11
CA LYS A 212 7.46 -15.59 4.11
C LYS A 212 7.47 -14.96 5.50
N PHE A 213 6.46 -15.27 6.29
CA PHE A 213 6.44 -14.92 7.71
C PHE A 213 6.96 -16.11 8.51
N PRO A 214 7.85 -15.88 9.49
CA PRO A 214 8.30 -16.94 10.35
C PRO A 214 7.14 -17.43 11.23
N ASP A 215 7.16 -18.71 11.52
CA ASP A 215 6.29 -19.29 12.53
C ASP A 215 6.61 -18.67 13.90
N THR A 216 5.59 -18.43 14.68
CA THR A 216 5.74 -17.88 16.02
C THR A 216 5.16 -18.84 17.04
N ASN A 217 6.00 -19.34 17.93
CA ASN A 217 5.54 -20.04 19.10
C ASN A 217 4.88 -19.03 20.04
N LYS A 218 3.56 -19.11 20.16
CA LYS A 218 2.81 -18.31 21.11
C LYS A 218 2.70 -19.13 22.40
N VAL A 219 3.37 -18.67 23.44
CA VAL A 219 3.21 -19.24 24.78
C VAL A 219 2.07 -18.49 25.45
N GLY A 220 1.01 -19.20 25.83
CA GLY A 220 -0.08 -18.66 26.67
C GLY A 220 0.32 -18.72 28.14
N LEU A 221 -0.39 -17.96 28.98
CA LEU A 221 -0.32 -18.16 30.44
C LEU A 221 -0.97 -19.49 30.82
N SER A 222 -0.41 -20.17 31.81
CA SER A 222 -1.06 -21.33 32.41
C SER A 222 -2.29 -20.92 33.24
N ILE A 223 -3.13 -21.87 33.62
CA ILE A 223 -4.28 -21.60 34.49
C ILE A 223 -3.80 -21.06 35.85
N GLU A 224 -2.69 -21.62 36.36
CA GLU A 224 -2.06 -21.19 37.63
C GLU A 224 -1.55 -19.74 37.52
N ASP A 225 -0.97 -19.35 36.38
CA ASP A 225 -0.54 -17.97 36.15
C ASP A 225 -1.73 -17.00 36.11
N VAL A 226 -2.83 -17.40 35.46
CA VAL A 226 -4.06 -16.60 35.44
C VAL A 226 -4.63 -16.46 36.85
N THR A 227 -4.66 -17.55 37.64
CA THR A 227 -5.14 -17.53 39.01
C THR A 227 -4.26 -16.64 39.91
N ARG A 228 -2.92 -16.70 39.73
CA ARG A 228 -2.01 -15.78 40.43
C ARG A 228 -2.27 -14.33 40.07
N LEU A 229 -2.53 -14.05 38.78
CA LEU A 229 -2.84 -12.70 38.33
C LEU A 229 -4.20 -12.20 38.87
N GLU A 230 -5.21 -13.07 38.95
CA GLU A 230 -6.52 -12.77 39.56
C GLU A 230 -6.38 -12.34 41.00
N ASN A 231 -5.55 -13.04 41.79
CA ASN A 231 -5.39 -12.86 43.22
C ASN A 231 -4.21 -11.94 43.61
N ALA A 232 -3.51 -11.35 42.62
CA ALA A 232 -2.37 -10.49 42.92
C ALA A 232 -2.81 -9.23 43.66
N ASP A 233 -2.14 -8.94 44.78
CA ASP A 233 -2.27 -7.64 45.47
C ASP A 233 -1.45 -6.61 44.69
N LEU A 234 -2.12 -5.59 44.14
CA LEU A 234 -1.54 -4.55 43.34
C LEU A 234 -1.93 -3.17 43.88
N PRO A 235 -1.14 -2.62 44.83
CA PRO A 235 -1.44 -1.35 45.49
C PRO A 235 -1.39 -0.15 44.52
N ASP A 236 -0.58 -0.22 43.46
CA ASP A 236 -0.56 0.82 42.41
C ASP A 236 -1.85 0.77 41.59
N PRO A 237 -2.66 1.83 41.55
CA PRO A 237 -3.90 1.91 40.78
C PRO A 237 -3.69 1.62 39.26
N LYS A 238 -2.50 1.95 38.71
CA LYS A 238 -2.18 1.72 37.29
C LYS A 238 -1.99 0.23 37.02
N HIS A 239 -1.29 -0.48 37.89
CA HIS A 239 -1.10 -1.92 37.79
C HIS A 239 -2.43 -2.66 37.99
N HIS A 240 -3.22 -2.26 38.98
CA HIS A 240 -4.56 -2.80 39.21
C HIS A 240 -5.46 -2.60 37.98
N HIS A 241 -5.45 -1.40 37.38
CA HIS A 241 -6.20 -1.13 36.17
C HIS A 241 -5.73 -1.98 34.98
N ALA A 242 -4.41 -2.07 34.76
CA ALA A 242 -3.85 -2.90 33.69
C ALA A 242 -4.22 -4.38 33.83
N ARG A 243 -4.17 -4.94 35.06
CA ARG A 243 -4.64 -6.30 35.37
C ARG A 243 -6.11 -6.48 35.02
N ASN A 244 -6.97 -5.56 35.46
CA ASN A 244 -8.40 -5.65 35.21
C ASN A 244 -8.73 -5.59 33.72
N LEU A 245 -8.05 -4.73 32.93
CA LEU A 245 -8.20 -4.70 31.48
C LEU A 245 -7.78 -6.02 30.83
N TRP A 246 -6.67 -6.60 31.29
CA TRP A 246 -6.19 -7.88 30.76
C TRP A 246 -7.16 -9.01 31.07
N LEU A 247 -7.59 -9.15 32.33
CA LEU A 247 -8.55 -10.16 32.78
C LEU A 247 -9.90 -10.00 32.09
N PHE A 248 -10.38 -8.77 31.93
CA PHE A 248 -11.61 -8.49 31.19
C PHE A 248 -11.50 -8.95 29.74
N SER A 249 -10.39 -8.59 29.06
CA SER A 249 -10.09 -9.09 27.71
C SER A 249 -10.08 -10.62 27.66
N PHE A 250 -9.43 -11.27 28.63
CA PHE A 250 -9.33 -12.71 28.73
C PHE A 250 -10.70 -13.38 28.91
N TYR A 251 -11.53 -12.90 29.82
CA TYR A 251 -12.87 -13.45 30.07
C TYR A 251 -13.81 -13.31 28.87
N PHE A 252 -13.58 -12.32 28.02
CA PHE A 252 -14.30 -12.14 26.76
C PHE A 252 -13.53 -12.75 25.56
N ALA A 253 -12.95 -13.94 25.77
CA ALA A 253 -12.28 -14.75 24.74
C ALA A 253 -11.16 -14.02 23.97
N GLY A 254 -10.40 -13.19 24.67
CA GLY A 254 -9.29 -12.44 24.07
C GLY A 254 -9.73 -11.23 23.27
N MET A 255 -10.77 -10.53 23.72
CA MET A 255 -11.17 -9.25 23.14
C MET A 255 -9.96 -8.30 23.09
N ARG A 256 -9.76 -7.60 21.98
CA ARG A 256 -8.62 -6.68 21.88
C ARG A 256 -8.71 -5.58 22.91
N VAL A 257 -7.60 -5.24 23.56
CA VAL A 257 -7.55 -4.16 24.57
C VAL A 257 -8.07 -2.83 24.01
N SER A 258 -7.84 -2.54 22.72
CA SER A 258 -8.41 -1.36 22.05
C SER A 258 -9.93 -1.39 21.92
N ASP A 259 -10.54 -2.55 21.91
CA ASP A 259 -11.98 -2.71 21.85
C ASP A 259 -12.54 -2.63 23.27
N VAL A 260 -11.88 -3.25 24.28
CA VAL A 260 -12.21 -3.09 25.71
C VAL A 260 -12.20 -1.63 26.13
N MET A 261 -11.17 -0.87 25.76
CA MET A 261 -11.05 0.55 26.12
C MET A 261 -12.14 1.45 25.50
N ARG A 262 -12.83 0.98 24.48
CA ARG A 262 -13.93 1.71 23.83
C ARG A 262 -15.32 1.34 24.34
N LEU A 263 -15.41 0.30 25.18
CA LEU A 263 -16.70 -0.13 25.75
C LEU A 263 -17.32 0.98 26.61
N ARG A 264 -18.62 1.14 26.44
CA ARG A 264 -19.46 2.06 27.19
C ARG A 264 -20.43 1.28 28.08
N TRP A 265 -20.92 1.88 29.11
CA TRP A 265 -21.94 1.28 29.96
C TRP A 265 -23.21 0.94 29.18
N SER A 266 -23.56 1.72 28.17
CA SER A 266 -24.68 1.45 27.25
C SER A 266 -24.53 0.17 26.44
N ASP A 267 -23.30 -0.37 26.30
CA ASP A 267 -23.05 -1.61 25.55
C ASP A 267 -23.44 -2.87 26.36
N PHE A 268 -23.73 -2.70 27.67
CA PHE A 268 -24.13 -3.78 28.57
C PHE A 268 -25.63 -3.77 28.77
N GLN A 269 -26.36 -4.72 28.18
CA GLN A 269 -27.80 -4.83 28.25
C GLN A 269 -28.22 -6.31 28.43
N ASN A 270 -29.23 -6.56 29.26
CA ASN A 270 -29.81 -7.89 29.44
C ASN A 270 -28.76 -8.99 29.74
N TYR A 271 -27.82 -8.71 30.64
CA TYR A 271 -26.68 -9.59 30.98
C TYR A 271 -25.79 -9.98 29.80
N ARG A 272 -25.79 -9.16 28.76
CA ARG A 272 -24.95 -9.34 27.58
C ARG A 272 -24.17 -8.07 27.26
N LEU A 273 -22.96 -8.28 26.72
CA LEU A 273 -22.16 -7.24 26.09
C LEU A 273 -22.46 -7.23 24.60
N HIS A 274 -22.93 -6.11 24.08
CA HIS A 274 -23.06 -5.83 22.66
C HIS A 274 -21.91 -4.93 22.21
N TYR A 275 -21.11 -5.38 21.25
CA TYR A 275 -19.93 -4.61 20.84
C TYR A 275 -19.67 -4.73 19.34
N SER A 276 -18.91 -3.78 18.81
CA SER A 276 -18.40 -3.83 17.44
C SER A 276 -16.88 -3.85 17.45
N MET A 277 -16.29 -4.84 16.74
CA MET A 277 -14.83 -4.96 16.62
C MET A 277 -14.26 -3.82 15.77
N GLY A 278 -13.37 -3.01 16.32
CA GLY A 278 -12.79 -1.88 15.60
C GLY A 278 -11.90 -2.23 14.41
N LYS A 279 -11.43 -3.48 14.30
CA LYS A 279 -10.57 -3.91 13.19
C LYS A 279 -11.35 -4.24 11.91
N ASN A 280 -12.54 -4.79 12.02
CA ASN A 280 -13.32 -5.35 10.89
C ASN A 280 -14.80 -4.96 10.93
N ASN A 281 -15.21 -4.10 11.86
CA ASN A 281 -16.58 -3.63 12.09
C ASN A 281 -17.61 -4.76 12.24
N LYS A 282 -17.15 -5.95 12.71
CA LYS A 282 -18.08 -7.04 13.00
C LYS A 282 -18.71 -6.82 14.37
N GLY A 283 -20.02 -6.75 14.40
CA GLY A 283 -20.80 -6.75 15.63
C GLY A 283 -20.80 -8.14 16.29
N GLY A 284 -20.92 -8.16 17.62
CA GLY A 284 -21.03 -9.37 18.42
C GLY A 284 -21.84 -9.12 19.67
N SER A 285 -22.39 -10.20 20.25
CA SER A 285 -23.04 -10.19 21.55
C SER A 285 -22.56 -11.39 22.35
N LEU A 286 -22.04 -11.13 23.54
CA LEU A 286 -21.45 -12.13 24.44
C LEU A 286 -22.17 -12.07 25.79
N LYS A 287 -22.46 -13.25 26.39
CA LYS A 287 -22.90 -13.32 27.79
C LYS A 287 -21.78 -12.79 28.68
N ILE A 288 -22.13 -12.03 29.71
CA ILE A 288 -21.15 -11.49 30.66
C ILE A 288 -20.75 -12.60 31.63
N PRO A 289 -19.46 -12.99 31.71
CA PRO A 289 -18.99 -13.95 32.69
C PRO A 289 -19.03 -13.35 34.10
N ASP A 290 -19.30 -14.18 35.13
CA ASP A 290 -19.40 -13.71 36.51
C ASP A 290 -18.13 -12.99 36.99
N LYS A 291 -16.94 -13.50 36.63
CA LYS A 291 -15.66 -12.84 36.92
C LYS A 291 -15.54 -11.44 36.30
N ALA A 292 -16.14 -11.23 35.12
CA ALA A 292 -16.16 -9.92 34.47
C ALA A 292 -17.14 -8.95 35.17
N VAL A 293 -18.24 -9.46 35.75
CA VAL A 293 -19.17 -8.67 36.57
C VAL A 293 -18.45 -8.01 37.76
N ASN A 294 -17.57 -8.75 38.44
CA ASN A 294 -16.79 -8.20 39.55
C ASN A 294 -15.87 -7.06 39.12
N ILE A 295 -15.27 -7.18 37.93
CA ILE A 295 -14.46 -6.08 37.37
C ILE A 295 -15.36 -4.88 37.07
N LEU A 296 -16.52 -5.07 36.45
CA LEU A 296 -17.43 -3.97 36.12
C LEU A 296 -17.92 -3.25 37.39
N LYS A 297 -18.26 -3.99 38.46
CA LYS A 297 -18.64 -3.40 39.77
C LYS A 297 -17.57 -2.47 40.31
N TYR A 298 -16.28 -2.83 40.19
CA TYR A 298 -15.20 -1.94 40.59
C TYR A 298 -15.21 -0.62 39.82
N TYR A 299 -15.52 -0.64 38.51
CA TYR A 299 -15.55 0.59 37.69
C TYR A 299 -16.87 1.36 37.79
N GLU A 300 -17.94 0.73 38.28
CA GLU A 300 -19.28 1.35 38.39
C GLU A 300 -19.26 2.58 39.28
N GLN A 301 -18.43 2.62 40.32
CA GLN A 301 -18.24 3.79 41.19
C GLN A 301 -17.76 5.05 40.46
N PHE A 302 -17.15 4.89 39.28
CA PHE A 302 -16.66 6.00 38.44
C PHE A 302 -17.65 6.39 37.34
N LYS A 303 -18.77 5.70 37.22
CA LYS A 303 -19.80 5.95 36.22
C LYS A 303 -20.55 7.22 36.53
N LYS A 304 -20.66 8.14 35.56
CA LYS A 304 -21.52 9.34 35.67
C LYS A 304 -22.79 9.19 34.83
N ASN A 305 -22.66 8.61 33.63
CA ASN A 305 -23.81 8.34 32.75
C ASN A 305 -23.58 7.06 31.91
N THR A 306 -24.63 6.59 31.21
CA THR A 306 -24.59 5.35 30.45
C THR A 306 -23.68 5.41 29.22
N ASN A 307 -23.39 6.58 28.69
CA ASN A 307 -22.53 6.77 27.54
C ASN A 307 -21.04 6.93 27.89
N ASP A 308 -20.71 6.94 29.19
CA ASP A 308 -19.32 6.98 29.62
C ASP A 308 -18.59 5.69 29.24
N SER A 309 -17.31 5.81 28.91
CA SER A 309 -16.44 4.63 28.76
C SER A 309 -16.22 3.96 30.11
N CYS A 310 -16.33 2.63 30.14
CA CYS A 310 -16.17 1.85 31.37
C CYS A 310 -14.77 1.96 31.97
N PHE A 311 -13.74 2.14 31.14
CA PHE A 311 -12.33 1.98 31.52
C PHE A 311 -11.46 3.25 31.34
N SER A 312 -12.04 4.42 31.00
CA SER A 312 -11.24 5.59 30.56
C SER A 312 -10.69 6.47 31.68
N ARG A 313 -11.12 6.33 32.94
CA ARG A 313 -10.87 7.35 33.99
C ARG A 313 -9.57 7.21 34.77
N ILE A 314 -9.01 6.03 34.91
CA ILE A 314 -7.80 5.82 35.72
C ILE A 314 -6.50 6.25 35.00
N ALA A 315 -6.56 6.47 33.69
CA ALA A 315 -5.38 6.86 32.90
C ALA A 315 -5.03 8.36 32.95
N ARG A 316 -5.77 9.19 33.72
CA ARG A 316 -5.60 10.67 33.78
C ARG A 316 -5.25 11.22 35.17
N SER A 317 -4.98 10.36 36.15
CA SER A 317 -4.48 10.77 37.47
C SER A 317 -3.00 10.48 37.62
#